data_cb4a5ccfadb40ab4337dc3c81366b6b1
#
_entry.id   cb4a5ccfadb40ab4337dc3c81366b6b1
#
_cell.length_a   1.000
_cell.length_b   1.000
_cell.length_c   1.000
_cell.angle_alpha   90.00
_cell.angle_beta   90.00
_cell.angle_gamma   90.00
#
_symmetry.space_group_name_H-M   'P 1'
#
loop_
_entity.id
_entity.type
_entity.pdbx_description
1 polymer ?
#
loop_
_entity_poly.entity_id
_entity_poly.type
_entity_poly.pdbx_seq_one_letter_code
_entity_poly.pdbx_strand_id
1 'polypeptide(L)'
;LKDLKAINDFISLDSKVYAARFINRLIQRVDQLVLFPDSGRIVPEKNNPEIRELIEGNYRIFYRQHKSFITILRIHNAAKRIR
;
A
#
# COMPACT_ATOMS: atom_id res chain seq x y z
N LEU A 1 4.99 9.96 -1.63
CA LEU A 1 5.47 8.68 -2.18
C LEU A 1 5.35 8.66 -3.69
N LYS A 2 6.39 8.20 -4.36
CA LYS A 2 6.38 8.02 -5.81
C LYS A 2 5.25 7.11 -6.26
N ASP A 3 4.98 6.05 -5.48
CA ASP A 3 3.94 5.09 -5.82
C ASP A 3 2.55 5.71 -5.79
N LEU A 4 2.27 6.60 -4.84
CA LEU A 4 0.97 7.30 -4.78
C LEU A 4 0.77 8.19 -5.98
N LYS A 5 1.82 8.91 -6.41
CA LYS A 5 1.74 9.75 -7.60
C LYS A 5 1.49 8.90 -8.85
N ALA A 6 2.23 7.79 -8.99
CA ALA A 6 2.06 6.90 -10.13
C ALA A 6 0.66 6.29 -10.20
N ILE A 7 0.11 5.91 -9.05
CA ILE A 7 -1.25 5.38 -8.96
C ILE A 7 -2.27 6.45 -9.36
N ASN A 8 -2.12 7.65 -8.83
CA ASN A 8 -3.00 8.75 -9.15
C ASN A 8 -2.96 9.07 -10.65
N ASP A 9 -1.77 9.15 -11.25
CA ASP A 9 -1.61 9.43 -12.66
C ASP A 9 -2.26 8.35 -13.52
N PHE A 10 -2.08 7.08 -13.14
CA PHE A 10 -2.66 5.95 -13.87
C PHE A 10 -4.20 5.98 -13.84
N ILE A 11 -4.78 6.17 -12.65
CA ILE A 11 -6.23 6.16 -12.48
C ILE A 11 -6.86 7.42 -13.08
N SER A 12 -6.16 8.54 -13.03
CA SER A 12 -6.65 9.82 -13.57
C SER A 12 -6.85 9.82 -15.07
N LEU A 13 -6.29 8.84 -15.79
CA LEU A 13 -6.59 8.67 -17.22
C LEU A 13 -8.07 8.38 -17.44
N ASP A 14 -8.72 7.73 -16.47
CA ASP A 14 -10.14 7.39 -16.55
C ASP A 14 -11.02 8.35 -15.76
N SER A 15 -10.63 8.69 -14.53
CA SER A 15 -11.44 9.53 -13.66
C SER A 15 -10.60 10.16 -12.56
N LYS A 16 -10.57 11.50 -12.54
CA LYS A 16 -9.89 12.25 -11.48
C LYS A 16 -10.59 12.08 -10.13
N VAL A 17 -11.91 12.02 -10.12
CA VAL A 17 -12.69 11.84 -8.89
C VAL A 17 -12.42 10.47 -8.29
N TYR A 18 -12.43 9.44 -9.12
CA TYR A 18 -12.14 8.08 -8.67
C TYR A 18 -10.73 7.97 -8.14
N ALA A 19 -9.76 8.59 -8.83
CA ALA A 19 -8.37 8.57 -8.40
C ALA A 19 -8.19 9.22 -7.03
N ALA A 20 -8.81 10.39 -6.81
CA ALA A 20 -8.72 11.08 -5.53
C ALA A 20 -9.33 10.24 -4.40
N ARG A 21 -10.48 9.63 -4.62
CA ARG A 21 -11.12 8.77 -3.63
C ARG A 21 -10.27 7.55 -3.31
N PHE A 22 -9.67 6.95 -4.33
CA PHE A 22 -8.84 5.77 -4.15
C PHE A 22 -7.57 6.09 -3.36
N ILE A 23 -6.90 7.20 -3.68
CA ILE A 23 -5.71 7.64 -2.96
C ILE A 23 -6.06 7.94 -1.48
N ASN A 24 -7.17 8.61 -1.23
CA ASN A 24 -7.61 8.86 0.15
C ASN A 24 -7.85 7.56 0.92
N ARG A 25 -8.42 6.56 0.27
CA ARG A 25 -8.64 5.25 0.87
C ARG A 25 -7.33 4.56 1.23
N LEU A 26 -6.33 4.65 0.34
CA LEU A 26 -4.99 4.10 0.63
C LEU A 26 -4.36 4.80 1.83
N ILE A 27 -4.47 6.13 1.89
CA ILE A 27 -3.94 6.91 3.02
C ILE A 27 -4.60 6.49 4.32
N GLN A 28 -5.93 6.32 4.33
CA GLN A 28 -6.65 5.87 5.52
C GLN A 28 -6.20 4.48 5.96
N ARG A 29 -5.96 3.57 5.02
CA ARG A 29 -5.45 2.25 5.35
C ARG A 29 -4.06 2.30 5.99
N VAL A 30 -3.20 3.17 5.47
CA VAL A 30 -1.86 3.37 6.03
C VAL A 30 -1.95 3.98 7.43
N ASP A 31 -2.86 4.95 7.64
CA ASP A 31 -3.05 5.56 8.96
C ASP A 31 -3.49 4.53 10.01
N GLN A 32 -4.29 3.54 9.62
CA GLN A 32 -4.68 2.47 10.52
C GLN A 32 -3.49 1.63 10.99
N LEU A 33 -2.42 1.56 10.22
CA LEU A 33 -1.23 0.80 10.60
C LEU A 33 -0.50 1.42 11.78
N VAL A 34 -0.65 2.72 12.02
CA VAL A 34 -0.08 3.38 13.19
C VAL A 34 -0.70 2.82 14.47
N LEU A 35 -2.01 2.53 14.44
CA LEU A 35 -2.74 1.97 15.58
C LEU A 35 -2.65 0.45 15.63
N PHE A 36 -2.63 -0.20 14.47
CA PHE A 36 -2.67 -1.66 14.35
C PHE A 36 -1.58 -2.15 13.42
N PRO A 37 -0.29 -2.08 13.82
CA PRO A 37 0.82 -2.45 12.92
C PRO A 37 0.84 -3.93 12.53
N ASP A 38 0.16 -4.80 13.29
CA ASP A 38 0.06 -6.22 13.00
C ASP A 38 -1.13 -6.57 12.10
N SER A 39 -1.88 -5.57 11.63
CA SER A 39 -3.09 -5.82 10.83
C SER A 39 -2.81 -6.39 9.43
N GLY A 40 -1.62 -6.13 8.89
CA GLY A 40 -1.19 -6.75 7.64
C GLY A 40 -0.64 -8.15 7.86
N ARG A 41 -0.67 -8.97 6.81
CA ARG A 41 -0.10 -10.32 6.87
C ARG A 41 1.40 -10.30 6.56
N ILE A 42 2.10 -11.29 7.06
CA ILE A 42 3.52 -11.49 6.72
C ILE A 42 3.59 -11.85 5.23
N VAL A 43 4.51 -11.19 4.50
CA VAL A 43 4.66 -11.41 3.06
C VAL A 43 5.26 -12.80 2.82
N PRO A 44 4.56 -13.70 2.10
CA PRO A 44 5.06 -15.07 1.91
C PRO A 44 6.38 -15.14 1.16
N GLU A 45 6.63 -14.20 0.24
CA GLU A 45 7.84 -14.18 -0.58
C GLU A 45 9.07 -13.65 0.19
N LYS A 46 8.86 -13.10 1.38
CA LYS A 46 9.91 -12.52 2.21
C LYS A 46 10.04 -13.33 3.51
N ASN A 47 11.21 -13.83 3.81
CA ASN A 47 11.47 -14.52 5.06
C ASN A 47 11.79 -13.54 6.19
N ASN A 48 10.99 -12.48 6.31
CA ASN A 48 11.20 -11.47 7.32
C ASN A 48 9.87 -11.10 7.97
N PRO A 49 9.66 -11.47 9.26
CA PRO A 49 8.40 -11.18 9.95
C PRO A 49 8.14 -9.69 10.18
N GLU A 50 9.14 -8.84 10.01
CA GLU A 50 8.96 -7.39 10.11
C GLU A 50 8.30 -6.80 8.87
N ILE A 51 8.31 -7.53 7.74
CA ILE A 51 7.72 -7.06 6.48
C ILE A 51 6.34 -7.67 6.33
N ARG A 52 5.34 -6.79 6.23
CA ARG A 52 3.95 -7.18 6.10
C ARG A 52 3.31 -6.50 4.91
N GLU A 53 2.12 -6.93 4.54
CA GLU A 53 1.37 -6.31 3.46
C GLU A 53 -0.10 -6.13 3.83
N LEU A 54 -0.69 -5.07 3.30
CA LEU A 54 -2.13 -4.87 3.26
C LEU A 54 -2.58 -4.93 1.80
N ILE A 55 -3.79 -5.43 1.60
CA ILE A 55 -4.41 -5.46 0.29
C ILE A 55 -5.56 -4.47 0.29
N GLU A 56 -5.55 -3.55 -0.68
CA GLU A 56 -6.64 -2.62 -0.91
C GLU A 56 -6.99 -2.63 -2.39
N GLY A 57 -8.15 -3.23 -2.71
CA GLY A 57 -8.54 -3.45 -4.10
C GLY A 57 -7.49 -4.29 -4.82
N ASN A 58 -6.96 -3.76 -5.91
CA ASN A 58 -5.92 -4.42 -6.71
C ASN A 58 -4.51 -4.06 -6.28
N TYR A 59 -4.35 -3.36 -5.15
CA TYR A 59 -3.04 -2.90 -4.72
C TYR A 59 -2.57 -3.64 -3.48
N ARG A 60 -1.26 -3.91 -3.44
CA ARG A 60 -0.57 -4.47 -2.29
C ARG A 60 0.29 -3.37 -1.69
N ILE A 61 0.10 -3.11 -0.40
CA ILE A 61 0.88 -2.12 0.34
C ILE A 61 1.88 -2.87 1.20
N PHE A 62 3.16 -2.80 0.83
CA PHE A 62 4.23 -3.43 1.60
C PHE A 62 4.76 -2.44 2.62
N TYR A 63 4.87 -2.88 3.85
CA TYR A 63 5.39 -2.03 4.91
C TYR A 63 6.30 -2.81 5.84
N ARG A 64 7.21 -2.10 6.48
CA ARG A 64 8.09 -2.64 7.50
C ARG A 64 7.68 -2.08 8.85
N GLN A 65 7.47 -2.98 9.82
CA GLN A 65 7.13 -2.62 11.17
C GLN A 65 8.41 -2.40 11.97
N HIS A 66 8.53 -1.22 12.56
CA HIS A 66 9.59 -0.89 13.50
C HIS A 66 8.99 -0.79 14.90
N LYS A 67 9.85 -0.60 15.90
CA LYS A 67 9.41 -0.57 17.30
C LYS A 67 8.42 0.57 17.58
N SER A 68 8.64 1.74 17.00
CA SER A 68 7.82 2.92 17.27
C SER A 68 7.26 3.61 16.02
N PHE A 69 7.48 3.03 14.85
CA PHE A 69 6.97 3.58 13.59
C PHE A 69 6.89 2.48 12.53
N ILE A 70 6.29 2.81 11.41
CA ILE A 70 6.27 1.94 10.22
C ILE A 70 6.86 2.68 9.04
N THR A 71 7.44 1.91 8.11
CA THR A 71 7.94 2.45 6.84
C THR A 71 7.14 1.81 5.71
N ILE A 72 6.54 2.62 4.85
CA ILE A 72 5.91 2.12 3.64
C ILE A 72 7.00 1.87 2.62
N LEU A 73 7.18 0.60 2.27
CA LEU A 73 8.24 0.19 1.35
C LEU A 73 7.82 0.36 -0.09
N ARG A 74 6.59 -0.06 -0.41
CA ARG A 74 6.09 0.00 -1.77
C ARG A 74 4.57 -0.16 -1.81
N ILE A 75 3.94 0.45 -2.82
CA ILE A 75 2.55 0.22 -3.16
C ILE A 75 2.55 -0.34 -4.58
N HIS A 76 2.13 -1.58 -4.73
CA HIS A 76 2.21 -2.31 -5.99
C HIS A 76 0.83 -2.65 -6.52
N ASN A 77 0.60 -2.42 -7.82
CA ASN A 77 -0.62 -2.85 -8.49
C ASN A 77 -0.53 -4.35 -8.79
N ALA A 78 -1.26 -5.16 -8.03
CA ALA A 78 -1.23 -6.61 -8.15
C ALA A 78 -1.83 -7.11 -9.47
N ALA A 79 -2.61 -6.27 -10.17
CA ALA A 79 -3.15 -6.63 -11.48
C ALA A 79 -2.11 -6.52 -12.59
N LYS A 80 -1.00 -5.82 -12.35
CA LYS A 80 0.10 -5.74 -13.30
C LYS A 80 1.09 -6.86 -13.03
N ARG A 81 1.51 -7.55 -14.09
CA ARG A 81 2.54 -8.59 -13.95
C ARG A 81 3.87 -7.94 -13.63
N ILE A 82 4.54 -8.50 -12.65
CA ILE A 82 5.93 -8.16 -12.35
C ILE A 82 6.79 -8.87 -13.38
N ARG A 83 7.57 -8.11 -14.10
CA ARG A 83 8.52 -8.66 -15.09
C ARG A 83 9.93 -8.54 -14.55
#